data_60601460c372d6da57d6d0a56708a3b5
#
_entry.id   60601460c372d6da57d6d0a56708a3b5
#
_cell.length_a   1.000
_cell.length_b   1.000
_cell.length_c   1.000
_cell.angle_alpha   90.00
_cell.angle_beta   90.00
_cell.angle_gamma   90.00
#
_symmetry.space_group_name_H-M   'P 1'
#
loop_
_entity.id
_entity.type
_entity.pdbx_description
1 polymer ?
#
loop_
_entity_poly.entity_id
_entity_poly.type
_entity_poly.pdbx_seq_one_letter_code
_entity_poly.pdbx_strand_id
1 'polypeptide(L)'
;EISLGLVGSEMCIRDSLKGSYAKKGEKLDFKIIYGVEAYLVDDTKQIVTNPRGQSFNDTYVVFDLETTGFSAEVDRIIEIGAVKVCNGEIVDRFSTFVNPEIPIPFRIETLTHINDQMVMNAPKIEEILPKFLEFCEGAVMVAHNAEFDTSFIINKAEKIGINVDTTIIDTVLLAQFLMPNLHNYKLDTLTKHLNVVLESHHRAVDDAAATADIFVKMIKMLYDRDIPDVDKLNEEGKMDENAIKKLHQYHCIILASNEMGRINLYRLVSASHLQYFNRFPKIPKSLVNQYREGLIIGSACEAGELFRSLVNGRSEAEIARIVNFYDYLEIQPIGNNRFMIEKEDCYVQNEEDLRNLNRRIVELGDKFGKPVVATCDVHFLNPEDEVYRRIIMAGKGFDDADNQAPLYLHTTEEMLHECDYLGSDKAYEVVVTNTNKIMDMCEEIEPVRPDKCPPFIENSDQMLRTICENRAHEIYGPELPQIVTAVSYTHLRAHETEADL
;
A
#
# COMPACT_ATOMS: atom_id res chain seq x y z
N GLU A 1 1.75 12.66 5.99
CA GLU A 1 1.45 14.10 5.98
C GLU A 1 1.88 14.67 4.65
N ILE A 2 0.93 15.00 3.76
CA ILE A 2 1.22 15.93 2.70
C ILE A 2 1.49 17.25 3.41
N SER A 3 2.77 17.63 3.53
CA SER A 3 3.10 18.96 3.97
C SER A 3 2.64 19.93 2.90
N LEU A 4 1.42 20.44 3.02
CA LEU A 4 0.88 21.51 2.17
C LEU A 4 1.79 22.75 2.15
N GLY A 5 2.78 22.84 3.06
CA GLY A 5 3.79 23.89 3.10
C GLY A 5 4.92 23.72 2.08
N LEU A 6 5.24 22.49 1.67
CA LEU A 6 6.34 22.24 0.72
C LEU A 6 5.97 22.62 -0.72
N VAL A 7 4.74 22.39 -1.15
CA VAL A 7 4.28 22.73 -2.50
C VAL A 7 4.40 24.23 -2.79
N GLY A 8 4.08 25.07 -1.83
CA GLY A 8 4.24 26.54 -1.96
C GLY A 8 5.70 26.99 -1.93
N SER A 9 6.55 26.39 -1.11
CA SER A 9 7.97 26.74 -0.98
C SER A 9 8.79 26.31 -2.19
N GLU A 10 8.55 25.13 -2.75
CA GLU A 10 9.25 24.65 -3.95
C GLU A 10 8.90 25.46 -5.20
N MET A 11 7.64 25.83 -5.37
CA MET A 11 7.24 26.77 -6.43
C MET A 11 7.93 28.11 -6.31
N CYS A 12 7.99 28.69 -5.09
CA CYS A 12 8.69 29.95 -4.84
C CYS A 12 10.20 29.84 -5.09
N ILE A 13 10.83 28.72 -4.74
CA ILE A 13 12.26 28.47 -5.00
C ILE A 13 12.50 28.40 -6.50
N ARG A 14 11.71 27.62 -7.26
CA ARG A 14 11.83 27.52 -8.71
C ARG A 14 11.66 28.86 -9.40
N ASP A 15 10.61 29.60 -9.07
CA ASP A 15 10.34 30.92 -9.67
C ASP A 15 11.42 31.95 -9.30
N SER A 16 11.91 31.92 -8.07
CA SER A 16 13.01 32.75 -7.62
C SER A 16 14.31 32.41 -8.36
N LEU A 17 14.63 31.14 -8.54
CA LEU A 17 15.80 30.69 -9.28
C LEU A 17 15.66 31.06 -10.77
N LYS A 18 14.55 30.72 -11.43
CA LYS A 18 14.29 31.13 -12.83
C LYS A 18 14.44 32.65 -13.02
N GLY A 19 13.85 33.45 -12.14
CA GLY A 19 13.95 34.89 -12.20
C GLY A 19 15.37 35.41 -11.97
N SER A 20 16.16 34.78 -11.11
CA SER A 20 17.55 35.12 -10.84
C SER A 20 18.45 34.81 -12.04
N TYR A 21 18.31 33.66 -12.68
CA TYR A 21 19.07 33.27 -13.87
C TYR A 21 18.66 34.08 -15.11
N ALA A 22 17.36 34.31 -15.29
CA ALA A 22 16.87 35.17 -16.40
C ALA A 22 17.43 36.58 -16.34
N LYS A 23 17.58 37.18 -15.13
CA LYS A 23 18.23 38.49 -14.96
C LYS A 23 19.70 38.49 -15.36
N LYS A 24 20.38 37.33 -15.30
CA LYS A 24 21.78 37.19 -15.75
C LYS A 24 21.89 36.84 -17.23
N GLY A 25 20.78 36.60 -17.92
CA GLY A 25 20.77 36.10 -19.30
C GLY A 25 21.20 34.64 -19.42
N GLU A 26 21.18 33.92 -18.33
CA GLU A 26 21.56 32.50 -18.25
C GLU A 26 20.32 31.59 -18.25
N LYS A 27 20.39 30.40 -18.87
CA LYS A 27 19.36 29.38 -18.75
C LYS A 27 19.59 28.61 -17.44
N LEU A 28 18.52 28.40 -16.67
CA LEU A 28 18.59 27.54 -15.50
C LEU A 28 18.79 26.08 -15.95
N ASP A 29 19.97 25.54 -15.68
CA ASP A 29 20.29 24.12 -15.92
C ASP A 29 19.95 23.29 -14.66
N PHE A 30 18.69 23.35 -14.26
CA PHE A 30 18.16 22.62 -13.11
C PHE A 30 16.73 22.19 -13.38
N LYS A 31 16.47 20.88 -13.28
CA LYS A 31 15.15 20.31 -13.53
C LYS A 31 14.49 19.92 -12.22
N ILE A 32 13.25 20.33 -12.02
CA ILE A 32 12.41 19.94 -10.90
C ILE A 32 11.38 18.93 -11.41
N ILE A 33 11.29 17.80 -10.75
CA ILE A 33 10.28 16.76 -11.00
C ILE A 33 9.24 16.85 -9.89
N TYR A 34 7.98 16.90 -10.28
CA TYR A 34 6.86 16.97 -9.34
C TYR A 34 6.25 15.58 -9.11
N GLY A 35 5.97 15.29 -7.85
CA GLY A 35 5.39 14.02 -7.47
C GLY A 35 4.78 14.08 -6.08
N VAL A 36 4.37 12.94 -5.58
CA VAL A 36 3.87 12.74 -4.22
C VAL A 36 4.37 11.42 -3.67
N GLU A 37 4.76 11.42 -2.40
CA GLU A 37 4.83 10.20 -1.61
C GLU A 37 3.42 9.89 -1.10
N ALA A 38 2.86 8.81 -1.60
CA ALA A 38 1.47 8.44 -1.43
C ALA A 38 1.31 7.27 -0.44
N TYR A 39 0.16 7.17 0.19
CA TYR A 39 -0.28 6.01 0.94
C TYR A 39 -1.06 5.07 0.03
N LEU A 40 -0.36 4.14 -0.60
CA LEU A 40 -0.93 3.15 -1.52
C LEU A 40 -1.64 2.04 -0.73
N VAL A 41 -2.79 1.60 -1.21
CA VAL A 41 -3.49 0.41 -0.71
C VAL A 41 -3.78 -0.56 -1.86
N ASP A 42 -3.62 -1.85 -1.58
CA ASP A 42 -3.86 -2.88 -2.58
C ASP A 42 -5.31 -3.39 -2.53
N ASP A 43 -6.15 -2.77 -3.32
CA ASP A 43 -7.55 -3.14 -3.54
C ASP A 43 -7.73 -4.08 -4.76
N THR A 44 -6.62 -4.54 -5.35
CA THR A 44 -6.62 -5.43 -6.51
C THR A 44 -6.50 -6.90 -6.14
N LYS A 45 -6.34 -7.20 -4.84
CA LYS A 45 -6.32 -8.57 -4.34
C LYS A 45 -7.67 -9.25 -4.61
N GLN A 46 -7.59 -10.46 -5.17
CA GLN A 46 -8.76 -11.26 -5.46
C GLN A 46 -9.17 -12.07 -4.23
N ILE A 47 -10.48 -12.18 -4.00
CA ILE A 47 -11.02 -13.03 -2.93
C ILE A 47 -10.67 -14.49 -3.19
N VAL A 48 -10.68 -14.89 -4.47
CA VAL A 48 -10.34 -16.25 -4.91
C VAL A 48 -9.13 -16.21 -5.84
N THR A 49 -8.09 -16.93 -5.48
CA THR A 49 -6.91 -17.15 -6.34
C THR A 49 -7.10 -18.45 -7.13
N ASN A 50 -6.75 -18.45 -8.42
CA ASN A 50 -6.92 -19.60 -9.35
C ASN A 50 -8.35 -20.18 -9.34
N PRO A 51 -9.41 -19.39 -9.61
CA PRO A 51 -10.76 -19.93 -9.72
C PRO A 51 -10.86 -20.89 -10.92
N ARG A 52 -11.66 -21.96 -10.78
CA ARG A 52 -11.83 -23.01 -11.79
C ARG A 52 -13.28 -23.48 -11.88
N GLY A 53 -14.23 -22.58 -11.67
CA GLY A 53 -15.66 -22.85 -11.73
C GLY A 53 -16.20 -23.67 -10.55
N GLN A 54 -15.49 -23.69 -9.41
CA GLN A 54 -15.95 -24.44 -8.24
C GLN A 54 -17.23 -23.83 -7.66
N SER A 55 -18.19 -24.71 -7.36
CA SER A 55 -19.43 -24.38 -6.67
C SER A 55 -19.21 -24.30 -5.16
N PHE A 56 -19.99 -23.48 -4.46
CA PHE A 56 -19.94 -23.45 -2.99
C PHE A 56 -20.48 -24.72 -2.31
N ASN A 57 -20.98 -25.71 -3.09
CA ASN A 57 -21.32 -27.04 -2.61
C ASN A 57 -20.16 -28.05 -2.76
N ASP A 58 -19.05 -27.67 -3.38
CA ASP A 58 -17.88 -28.52 -3.51
C ASP A 58 -17.17 -28.73 -2.15
N THR A 59 -16.13 -29.53 -2.15
CA THR A 59 -15.34 -29.80 -0.95
C THR A 59 -14.34 -28.69 -0.71
N TYR A 60 -14.28 -28.20 0.52
CA TYR A 60 -13.36 -27.17 0.99
C TYR A 60 -12.48 -27.71 2.10
N VAL A 61 -11.20 -27.35 2.11
CA VAL A 61 -10.30 -27.54 3.24
C VAL A 61 -9.98 -26.17 3.82
N VAL A 62 -10.55 -25.91 4.99
CA VAL A 62 -10.26 -24.71 5.77
C VAL A 62 -9.11 -25.01 6.71
N PHE A 63 -8.05 -24.22 6.66
CA PHE A 63 -6.83 -24.50 7.41
C PHE A 63 -6.24 -23.24 8.03
N ASP A 64 -5.43 -23.46 9.04
CA ASP A 64 -4.68 -22.45 9.80
C ASP A 64 -3.33 -23.03 10.21
N LEU A 65 -2.32 -22.19 10.35
CA LEU A 65 -0.96 -22.55 10.72
C LEU A 65 -0.50 -21.78 11.94
N GLU A 66 0.16 -22.48 12.87
CA GLU A 66 1.01 -21.84 13.85
C GLU A 66 2.47 -21.92 13.40
N THR A 67 3.22 -20.82 13.58
CA THR A 67 4.57 -20.67 13.04
C THR A 67 5.52 -20.06 14.07
N THR A 68 6.84 -20.18 13.86
CA THR A 68 7.86 -19.53 14.71
C THR A 68 7.96 -18.04 14.49
N GLY A 69 7.29 -17.50 13.47
CA GLY A 69 7.28 -16.06 13.11
C GLY A 69 6.54 -15.79 11.82
N PHE A 70 6.80 -14.67 11.16
CA PHE A 70 5.97 -14.19 10.04
C PHE A 70 6.57 -14.41 8.65
N SER A 71 7.84 -14.84 8.55
CA SER A 71 8.53 -15.03 7.27
C SER A 71 8.49 -16.49 6.81
N ALA A 72 7.79 -16.77 5.72
CA ALA A 72 7.74 -18.11 5.13
C ALA A 72 9.12 -18.64 4.70
N GLU A 73 10.09 -17.76 4.45
CA GLU A 73 11.47 -18.15 4.07
C GLU A 73 12.29 -18.60 5.27
N VAL A 74 12.27 -17.80 6.34
CA VAL A 74 13.13 -17.98 7.53
C VAL A 74 12.45 -18.83 8.59
N ASP A 75 11.16 -18.58 8.85
CA ASP A 75 10.41 -19.23 9.92
C ASP A 75 9.93 -20.64 9.56
N ARG A 76 9.48 -21.33 10.58
CA ARG A 76 9.06 -22.72 10.53
C ARG A 76 7.62 -22.85 10.97
N ILE A 77 6.91 -23.83 10.39
CA ILE A 77 5.60 -24.27 10.85
C ILE A 77 5.78 -25.11 12.11
N ILE A 78 4.96 -24.87 13.12
CA ILE A 78 4.95 -25.61 14.39
C ILE A 78 3.64 -26.39 14.61
N GLU A 79 2.52 -25.96 13.98
CA GLU A 79 1.27 -26.73 13.97
C GLU A 79 0.57 -26.51 12.61
N ILE A 80 -0.09 -27.54 12.10
CA ILE A 80 -1.03 -27.48 10.98
C ILE A 80 -2.38 -27.96 11.49
N GLY A 81 -3.39 -27.11 11.41
CA GLY A 81 -4.77 -27.42 11.69
C GLY A 81 -5.64 -27.26 10.44
N ALA A 82 -6.46 -28.24 10.12
CA ALA A 82 -7.38 -28.15 9.00
C ALA A 82 -8.67 -28.92 9.24
N VAL A 83 -9.75 -28.46 8.62
CA VAL A 83 -11.02 -29.15 8.59
C VAL A 83 -11.53 -29.25 7.16
N LYS A 84 -12.05 -30.42 6.79
CA LYS A 84 -12.68 -30.66 5.49
C LYS A 84 -14.17 -30.40 5.60
N VAL A 85 -14.68 -29.48 4.78
CA VAL A 85 -16.09 -29.09 4.74
C VAL A 85 -16.71 -29.60 3.45
N CYS A 86 -17.84 -30.27 3.56
CA CYS A 86 -18.63 -30.74 2.44
C CYS A 86 -20.12 -30.43 2.70
N ASN A 87 -20.80 -29.79 1.73
CA ASN A 87 -22.20 -29.38 1.88
C ASN A 87 -22.48 -28.54 3.16
N GLY A 88 -21.50 -27.76 3.60
CA GLY A 88 -21.64 -26.88 4.77
C GLY A 88 -21.47 -27.58 6.12
N GLU A 89 -21.00 -28.82 6.14
CA GLU A 89 -20.70 -29.59 7.37
C GLU A 89 -19.24 -30.02 7.39
N ILE A 90 -18.62 -30.00 8.58
CA ILE A 90 -17.25 -30.51 8.79
C ILE A 90 -17.32 -32.04 8.78
N VAL A 91 -16.66 -32.67 7.81
CA VAL A 91 -16.68 -34.13 7.59
C VAL A 91 -15.38 -34.82 8.01
N ASP A 92 -14.26 -34.08 8.09
CA ASP A 92 -12.95 -34.64 8.48
C ASP A 92 -12.06 -33.54 9.09
N ARG A 93 -11.02 -33.93 9.83
CA ARG A 93 -10.07 -33.05 10.52
C ARG A 93 -8.65 -33.53 10.34
N PHE A 94 -7.74 -32.59 10.17
CA PHE A 94 -6.31 -32.81 10.17
C PHE A 94 -5.68 -31.88 11.23
N SER A 95 -4.92 -32.45 12.17
CA SER A 95 -4.24 -31.68 13.20
C SER A 95 -2.93 -32.37 13.57
N THR A 96 -1.84 -31.65 13.48
CA THR A 96 -0.53 -32.18 13.83
C THR A 96 0.44 -31.06 14.23
N PHE A 97 1.23 -31.34 15.28
CA PHE A 97 2.43 -30.56 15.52
C PHE A 97 3.50 -30.89 14.49
N VAL A 98 4.38 -29.93 14.23
CA VAL A 98 5.52 -30.05 13.33
C VAL A 98 6.78 -29.65 14.10
N ASN A 99 7.84 -30.46 14.00
CA ASN A 99 9.13 -30.11 14.58
C ASN A 99 9.81 -29.04 13.75
N PRO A 100 9.98 -27.81 14.26
CA PRO A 100 10.59 -26.70 13.51
C PRO A 100 12.11 -26.84 13.35
N GLU A 101 12.76 -27.76 14.09
CA GLU A 101 14.22 -27.94 14.15
C GLU A 101 15.00 -26.70 14.66
N ILE A 102 14.31 -25.71 15.15
CA ILE A 102 14.84 -24.49 15.78
C ILE A 102 14.06 -24.22 17.06
N PRO A 103 14.63 -23.53 18.05
CA PRO A 103 13.91 -23.12 19.25
C PRO A 103 12.73 -22.21 18.90
N ILE A 104 11.59 -22.41 19.56
CA ILE A 104 10.43 -21.54 19.44
C ILE A 104 10.71 -20.24 20.21
N PRO A 105 10.62 -19.06 19.58
CA PRO A 105 10.79 -17.78 20.27
C PRO A 105 9.79 -17.63 21.43
N PHE A 106 10.25 -17.11 22.58
CA PHE A 106 9.42 -16.96 23.79
C PHE A 106 8.10 -16.20 23.52
N ARG A 107 8.15 -15.22 22.63
CA ARG A 107 6.97 -14.48 22.21
C ARG A 107 5.92 -15.38 21.53
N ILE A 108 6.37 -16.27 20.66
CA ILE A 108 5.49 -17.23 19.95
C ILE A 108 4.93 -18.25 20.94
N GLU A 109 5.76 -18.77 21.87
CA GLU A 109 5.27 -19.62 22.95
C GLU A 109 4.19 -18.94 23.80
N THR A 110 4.37 -17.66 24.12
CA THR A 110 3.39 -16.88 24.87
C THR A 110 2.09 -16.67 24.08
N LEU A 111 2.18 -16.51 22.77
CA LEU A 111 1.03 -16.28 21.87
C LEU A 111 0.26 -17.58 21.60
N THR A 112 0.97 -18.63 21.19
CA THR A 112 0.37 -19.90 20.70
C THR A 112 0.21 -20.95 21.79
N HIS A 113 0.87 -20.76 22.93
CA HIS A 113 1.02 -21.74 24.01
C HIS A 113 1.70 -23.06 23.58
N ILE A 114 2.38 -23.04 22.41
CA ILE A 114 3.17 -24.16 21.90
C ILE A 114 4.63 -23.94 22.29
N ASN A 115 5.21 -24.89 23.00
CA ASN A 115 6.60 -24.85 23.45
C ASN A 115 7.46 -25.96 22.82
N ASP A 116 8.77 -25.83 22.95
CA ASP A 116 9.73 -26.80 22.39
C ASP A 116 9.46 -28.25 22.79
N GLN A 117 8.99 -28.51 24.02
CA GLN A 117 8.72 -29.90 24.49
C GLN A 117 7.56 -30.53 23.72
N MET A 118 6.59 -29.75 23.28
CA MET A 118 5.43 -30.25 22.53
C MET A 118 5.81 -30.69 21.11
N VAL A 119 6.76 -29.98 20.49
CA VAL A 119 7.12 -30.16 19.07
C VAL A 119 8.40 -30.99 18.85
N MET A 120 9.26 -31.14 19.86
CA MET A 120 10.58 -31.80 19.70
C MET A 120 10.52 -33.23 19.15
N ASN A 121 9.46 -33.97 19.46
CA ASN A 121 9.24 -35.32 18.98
C ASN A 121 8.19 -35.42 17.86
N ALA A 122 7.69 -34.27 17.37
CA ALA A 122 6.79 -34.22 16.24
C ALA A 122 7.53 -34.53 14.93
N PRO A 123 6.84 -35.02 13.90
CA PRO A 123 7.45 -35.23 12.59
C PRO A 123 7.86 -33.87 11.97
N LYS A 124 8.83 -33.94 11.04
CA LYS A 124 9.29 -32.76 10.31
C LYS A 124 8.33 -32.36 9.20
N ILE A 125 8.49 -31.12 8.70
CA ILE A 125 7.60 -30.60 7.66
C ILE A 125 7.65 -31.43 6.36
N GLU A 126 8.82 -31.99 6.01
CA GLU A 126 8.99 -32.81 4.83
C GLU A 126 8.14 -34.10 4.87
N GLU A 127 7.81 -34.59 6.08
CA GLU A 127 6.98 -35.78 6.29
C GLU A 127 5.48 -35.43 6.35
N ILE A 128 5.16 -34.25 6.85
CA ILE A 128 3.77 -33.83 7.09
C ILE A 128 3.17 -33.14 5.89
N LEU A 129 3.93 -32.27 5.21
CA LEU A 129 3.42 -31.47 4.11
C LEU A 129 2.82 -32.34 2.97
N PRO A 130 3.44 -33.45 2.53
CA PRO A 130 2.80 -34.31 1.54
C PRO A 130 1.45 -34.87 2.02
N LYS A 131 1.31 -35.26 3.31
CA LYS A 131 0.05 -35.78 3.88
C LYS A 131 -1.02 -34.69 3.98
N PHE A 132 -0.60 -33.45 4.31
CA PHE A 132 -1.52 -32.32 4.32
C PHE A 132 -2.00 -32.00 2.90
N LEU A 133 -1.12 -32.00 1.90
CA LEU A 133 -1.50 -31.77 0.50
C LEU A 133 -2.40 -32.89 -0.04
N GLU A 134 -2.16 -34.15 0.35
CA GLU A 134 -3.06 -35.29 0.06
C GLU A 134 -4.45 -35.08 0.71
N PHE A 135 -4.49 -34.57 1.95
CA PHE A 135 -5.75 -34.18 2.60
C PHE A 135 -6.49 -33.06 1.84
N CYS A 136 -5.76 -32.16 1.19
CA CYS A 136 -6.31 -31.07 0.37
C CYS A 136 -6.68 -31.52 -1.06
N GLU A 137 -6.35 -32.71 -1.49
CA GLU A 137 -6.55 -33.15 -2.88
C GLU A 137 -8.02 -33.05 -3.30
N GLY A 138 -8.25 -32.39 -4.46
CA GLY A 138 -9.59 -32.19 -5.02
C GLY A 138 -10.46 -31.18 -4.28
N ALA A 139 -9.93 -30.49 -3.27
CA ALA A 139 -10.66 -29.49 -2.51
C ALA A 139 -10.16 -28.06 -2.81
N VAL A 140 -11.00 -27.07 -2.58
CA VAL A 140 -10.62 -25.66 -2.52
C VAL A 140 -10.01 -25.38 -1.15
N MET A 141 -8.84 -24.73 -1.11
CA MET A 141 -8.21 -24.31 0.14
C MET A 141 -8.78 -22.97 0.61
N VAL A 142 -9.05 -22.86 1.89
CA VAL A 142 -9.62 -21.66 2.52
C VAL A 142 -8.84 -21.32 3.77
N ALA A 143 -8.44 -20.06 3.93
CA ALA A 143 -7.80 -19.61 5.17
C ALA A 143 -8.19 -18.18 5.54
N HIS A 144 -7.93 -17.80 6.78
CA HIS A 144 -8.20 -16.46 7.29
C HIS A 144 -6.97 -15.58 7.14
N ASN A 145 -6.97 -14.63 6.19
CA ASN A 145 -5.78 -13.96 5.66
C ASN A 145 -4.86 -14.96 4.92
N ALA A 146 -5.46 -15.65 3.97
CA ALA A 146 -4.93 -16.81 3.28
C ALA A 146 -3.51 -16.65 2.71
N GLU A 147 -3.12 -15.41 2.39
CA GLU A 147 -1.78 -15.07 1.90
C GLU A 147 -0.68 -15.48 2.88
N PHE A 148 -0.93 -15.33 4.20
CA PHE A 148 0.03 -15.72 5.22
C PHE A 148 0.25 -17.25 5.20
N ASP A 149 -0.79 -18.04 5.42
CA ASP A 149 -0.71 -19.49 5.54
C ASP A 149 -0.23 -20.16 4.25
N THR A 150 -0.79 -19.71 3.12
CA THR A 150 -0.42 -20.26 1.81
C THR A 150 1.03 -19.96 1.44
N SER A 151 1.59 -18.83 1.87
CA SER A 151 3.00 -18.50 1.62
C SER A 151 3.94 -19.52 2.28
N PHE A 152 3.63 -19.97 3.50
CA PHE A 152 4.38 -21.02 4.18
C PHE A 152 4.23 -22.36 3.47
N ILE A 153 3.02 -22.78 3.13
CA ILE A 153 2.77 -24.04 2.42
C ILE A 153 3.50 -24.05 1.07
N ILE A 154 3.36 -23.02 0.25
CA ILE A 154 4.00 -22.93 -1.07
C ILE A 154 5.52 -22.94 -0.94
N ASN A 155 6.11 -22.10 -0.06
CA ASN A 155 7.56 -22.04 0.13
C ASN A 155 8.15 -23.39 0.59
N LYS A 156 7.49 -24.06 1.53
CA LYS A 156 7.97 -25.39 1.99
C LYS A 156 7.76 -26.49 0.95
N ALA A 157 6.67 -26.44 0.16
CA ALA A 157 6.41 -27.36 -0.93
C ALA A 157 7.45 -27.23 -2.06
N GLU A 158 7.76 -25.99 -2.47
CA GLU A 158 8.79 -25.71 -3.47
C GLU A 158 10.17 -26.28 -3.05
N LYS A 159 10.55 -26.15 -1.76
CA LYS A 159 11.81 -26.66 -1.23
C LYS A 159 11.94 -28.19 -1.31
N ILE A 160 10.82 -28.91 -1.30
CA ILE A 160 10.77 -30.37 -1.47
C ILE A 160 10.34 -30.80 -2.88
N GLY A 161 10.28 -29.84 -3.83
CA GLY A 161 10.00 -30.11 -5.23
C GLY A 161 8.53 -30.39 -5.57
N ILE A 162 7.59 -29.99 -4.70
CA ILE A 162 6.14 -30.12 -4.92
C ILE A 162 5.59 -28.76 -5.37
N ASN A 163 4.87 -28.77 -6.51
CA ASN A 163 4.13 -27.60 -6.98
C ASN A 163 2.72 -27.62 -6.39
N VAL A 164 2.33 -26.55 -5.71
CA VAL A 164 0.97 -26.36 -5.16
C VAL A 164 0.15 -25.54 -6.14
N ASP A 165 -0.69 -26.22 -6.91
CA ASP A 165 -1.60 -25.61 -7.89
C ASP A 165 -3.05 -25.87 -7.49
N THR A 166 -3.61 -24.99 -6.67
CA THR A 166 -4.97 -25.12 -6.11
C THR A 166 -5.72 -23.80 -6.13
N THR A 167 -7.04 -23.87 -6.01
CA THR A 167 -7.87 -22.69 -5.78
C THR A 167 -7.86 -22.32 -4.30
N ILE A 168 -7.65 -21.04 -3.98
CA ILE A 168 -7.54 -20.54 -2.61
C ILE A 168 -8.57 -19.44 -2.40
N ILE A 169 -9.27 -19.45 -1.28
CA ILE A 169 -10.21 -18.39 -0.86
C ILE A 169 -9.69 -17.72 0.41
N ASP A 170 -9.64 -16.39 0.39
CA ASP A 170 -9.32 -15.56 1.56
C ASP A 170 -10.60 -15.09 2.26
N THR A 171 -10.82 -15.58 3.49
CA THR A 171 -12.02 -15.21 4.27
C THR A 171 -12.01 -13.79 4.81
N VAL A 172 -10.83 -13.13 4.95
CA VAL A 172 -10.76 -11.70 5.30
C VAL A 172 -11.28 -10.85 4.16
N LEU A 173 -10.79 -11.10 2.94
CA LEU A 173 -11.25 -10.37 1.75
C LEU A 173 -12.73 -10.62 1.47
N LEU A 174 -13.18 -11.86 1.65
CA LEU A 174 -14.59 -12.22 1.53
C LEU A 174 -15.46 -11.49 2.57
N ALA A 175 -15.01 -11.43 3.83
CA ALA A 175 -15.72 -10.70 4.88
C ALA A 175 -15.75 -9.18 4.63
N GLN A 176 -14.68 -8.60 4.08
CA GLN A 176 -14.65 -7.20 3.67
C GLN A 176 -15.69 -6.89 2.59
N PHE A 177 -15.83 -7.78 1.62
CA PHE A 177 -16.85 -7.67 0.57
C PHE A 177 -18.28 -7.81 1.12
N LEU A 178 -18.52 -8.80 1.97
CA LEU A 178 -19.87 -9.09 2.49
C LEU A 178 -20.31 -8.13 3.61
N MET A 179 -19.38 -7.66 4.43
CA MET A 179 -19.64 -6.90 5.66
C MET A 179 -18.72 -5.65 5.76
N PRO A 180 -18.77 -4.70 4.81
CA PRO A 180 -17.82 -3.58 4.68
C PRO A 180 -17.82 -2.64 5.89
N ASN A 181 -18.87 -2.65 6.71
CA ASN A 181 -19.03 -1.73 7.83
C ASN A 181 -18.41 -2.22 9.16
N LEU A 182 -17.85 -3.43 9.23
CA LEU A 182 -17.16 -3.90 10.42
C LEU A 182 -15.92 -3.05 10.72
N HIS A 183 -15.63 -2.85 12.01
CA HIS A 183 -14.48 -2.02 12.43
C HIS A 183 -13.12 -2.70 12.13
N ASN A 184 -13.06 -4.03 12.18
CA ASN A 184 -11.95 -4.86 11.72
C ASN A 184 -12.45 -6.26 11.33
N TYR A 185 -11.56 -7.08 10.75
CA TYR A 185 -11.87 -8.40 10.22
C TYR A 185 -11.04 -9.51 10.88
N LYS A 186 -10.61 -9.31 12.15
CA LYS A 186 -9.97 -10.37 12.93
C LYS A 186 -10.95 -11.50 13.19
N LEU A 187 -10.42 -12.72 13.36
CA LEU A 187 -11.22 -13.92 13.60
C LEU A 187 -12.21 -13.73 14.76
N ASP A 188 -11.75 -13.17 15.87
CA ASP A 188 -12.58 -12.80 17.03
C ASP A 188 -13.74 -11.87 16.72
N THR A 189 -13.53 -10.92 15.84
CA THR A 189 -14.59 -9.98 15.47
C THR A 189 -15.64 -10.66 14.62
N LEU A 190 -15.22 -11.51 13.69
CA LEU A 190 -16.12 -12.26 12.83
C LEU A 190 -16.88 -13.34 13.59
N THR A 191 -16.23 -14.07 14.52
CA THR A 191 -16.90 -15.06 15.37
C THR A 191 -18.02 -14.44 16.18
N LYS A 192 -17.73 -13.28 16.82
CA LYS A 192 -18.75 -12.53 17.59
C LYS A 192 -19.88 -12.01 16.71
N HIS A 193 -19.54 -11.42 15.55
CA HIS A 193 -20.53 -10.83 14.64
C HIS A 193 -21.46 -11.89 14.03
N LEU A 194 -20.90 -13.03 13.67
CA LEU A 194 -21.63 -14.13 13.04
C LEU A 194 -22.15 -15.18 14.04
N ASN A 195 -21.97 -14.96 15.35
CA ASN A 195 -22.36 -15.90 16.41
C ASN A 195 -21.78 -17.31 16.17
N VAL A 196 -20.47 -17.40 15.99
CA VAL A 196 -19.69 -18.65 15.91
C VAL A 196 -19.02 -18.89 17.24
N VAL A 197 -19.03 -20.14 17.73
CA VAL A 197 -18.36 -20.52 18.97
C VAL A 197 -16.90 -20.84 18.66
N LEU A 198 -15.98 -20.25 19.39
CA LEU A 198 -14.56 -20.53 19.34
C LEU A 198 -14.17 -21.19 20.67
N GLU A 199 -13.83 -22.50 20.64
CA GLU A 199 -13.61 -23.29 21.84
C GLU A 199 -12.25 -23.01 22.49
N SER A 200 -11.19 -22.85 21.69
CA SER A 200 -9.83 -22.51 22.15
C SER A 200 -9.14 -21.60 21.14
N HIS A 201 -8.62 -20.46 21.59
CA HIS A 201 -7.79 -19.59 20.76
C HIS A 201 -6.36 -20.13 20.64
N HIS A 202 -5.74 -19.91 19.49
CA HIS A 202 -4.34 -20.25 19.20
C HIS A 202 -4.05 -21.78 19.21
N ARG A 203 -5.00 -22.53 18.71
CA ARG A 203 -4.81 -23.91 18.28
C ARG A 203 -5.28 -23.99 16.83
N ALA A 204 -4.36 -24.25 15.92
CA ALA A 204 -4.59 -24.20 14.49
C ALA A 204 -5.87 -24.93 14.03
N VAL A 205 -6.19 -26.10 14.61
CA VAL A 205 -7.41 -26.85 14.23
C VAL A 205 -8.70 -26.19 14.74
N ASP A 206 -8.67 -25.51 15.88
CA ASP A 206 -9.85 -24.83 16.43
C ASP A 206 -10.11 -23.52 15.69
N ASP A 207 -9.05 -22.78 15.34
CA ASP A 207 -9.13 -21.58 14.52
C ASP A 207 -9.58 -21.91 13.08
N ALA A 208 -9.09 -23.02 12.50
CA ALA A 208 -9.58 -23.55 11.23
C ALA A 208 -11.07 -23.95 11.28
N ALA A 209 -11.53 -24.58 12.37
CA ALA A 209 -12.93 -24.95 12.54
C ALA A 209 -13.84 -23.73 12.68
N ALA A 210 -13.43 -22.72 13.47
CA ALA A 210 -14.16 -21.46 13.60
C ALA A 210 -14.20 -20.69 12.25
N THR A 211 -13.09 -20.69 11.51
CA THR A 211 -13.01 -20.11 10.16
C THR A 211 -13.94 -20.84 9.20
N ALA A 212 -14.06 -22.19 9.31
CA ALA A 212 -15.01 -22.97 8.51
C ALA A 212 -16.46 -22.61 8.79
N ASP A 213 -16.85 -22.47 10.06
CA ASP A 213 -18.20 -22.05 10.43
C ASP A 213 -18.53 -20.63 9.94
N ILE A 214 -17.55 -19.70 10.03
CA ILE A 214 -17.66 -18.37 9.46
C ILE A 214 -17.85 -18.44 7.93
N PHE A 215 -17.02 -19.22 7.24
CA PHE A 215 -17.07 -19.39 5.79
C PHE A 215 -18.40 -19.97 5.33
N VAL A 216 -18.94 -21.00 6.00
CA VAL A 216 -20.26 -21.56 5.72
C VAL A 216 -21.39 -20.52 5.87
N LYS A 217 -21.29 -19.66 6.86
CA LYS A 217 -22.26 -18.54 7.03
C LYS A 217 -22.13 -17.49 5.93
N MET A 218 -20.89 -17.19 5.52
CA MET A 218 -20.61 -16.29 4.40
C MET A 218 -21.10 -16.84 3.06
N ILE A 219 -20.99 -18.15 2.81
CA ILE A 219 -21.57 -18.81 1.63
C ILE A 219 -23.09 -18.57 1.54
N LYS A 220 -23.82 -18.63 2.67
CA LYS A 220 -25.26 -18.32 2.68
C LYS A 220 -25.53 -16.87 2.27
N MET A 221 -24.69 -15.93 2.74
CA MET A 221 -24.78 -14.52 2.34
C MET A 221 -24.46 -14.30 0.85
N LEU A 222 -23.58 -15.15 0.26
CA LEU A 222 -23.30 -15.12 -1.18
C LEU A 222 -24.51 -15.60 -2.00
N TYR A 223 -25.16 -16.68 -1.59
CA TYR A 223 -26.40 -17.14 -2.24
C TYR A 223 -27.52 -16.09 -2.15
N ASP A 224 -27.64 -15.37 -1.02
CA ASP A 224 -28.60 -14.26 -0.86
C ASP A 224 -28.31 -13.08 -1.80
N ARG A 225 -27.10 -13.02 -2.39
CA ARG A 225 -26.68 -12.03 -3.39
C ARG A 225 -26.63 -12.59 -4.83
N ASP A 226 -27.20 -13.75 -5.08
CA ASP A 226 -27.16 -14.44 -6.38
C ASP A 226 -25.74 -14.74 -6.90
N ILE A 227 -24.78 -14.99 -5.99
CA ILE A 227 -23.40 -15.40 -6.29
C ILE A 227 -23.27 -16.91 -6.01
N PRO A 228 -23.33 -17.79 -7.04
CA PRO A 228 -23.41 -19.23 -6.85
C PRO A 228 -22.05 -19.96 -6.82
N ASP A 229 -20.99 -19.33 -7.31
CA ASP A 229 -19.68 -19.96 -7.52
C ASP A 229 -18.51 -18.98 -7.34
N VAL A 230 -17.30 -19.52 -7.37
CA VAL A 230 -16.05 -18.77 -7.12
C VAL A 230 -15.70 -17.81 -8.26
N ASP A 231 -16.10 -18.11 -9.52
CA ASP A 231 -15.79 -17.26 -10.66
C ASP A 231 -16.63 -15.98 -10.58
N LYS A 232 -17.93 -16.13 -10.33
CA LYS A 232 -18.83 -14.98 -10.13
C LYS A 232 -18.47 -14.17 -8.89
N LEU A 233 -17.98 -14.84 -7.83
CA LEU A 233 -17.49 -14.14 -6.65
C LEU A 233 -16.33 -13.18 -7.00
N ASN A 234 -15.38 -13.59 -7.82
CA ASN A 234 -14.27 -12.72 -8.23
C ASN A 234 -14.69 -11.58 -9.17
N GLU A 235 -15.72 -11.83 -10.03
CA GLU A 235 -16.26 -10.79 -10.91
C GLU A 235 -16.95 -9.67 -10.12
N GLU A 236 -17.74 -10.03 -9.11
CA GLU A 236 -18.55 -9.11 -8.32
C GLU A 236 -17.88 -8.65 -7.02
N GLY A 237 -16.90 -9.40 -6.53
CA GLY A 237 -16.27 -9.24 -5.21
C GLY A 237 -15.35 -8.01 -5.06
N LYS A 238 -15.69 -6.90 -5.72
CA LYS A 238 -14.95 -5.65 -5.58
C LYS A 238 -15.20 -5.02 -4.20
N MET A 239 -14.14 -4.57 -3.57
CA MET A 239 -14.23 -3.85 -2.30
C MET A 239 -14.96 -2.52 -2.47
N ASP A 240 -15.84 -2.19 -1.54
CA ASP A 240 -16.43 -0.85 -1.47
C ASP A 240 -15.43 0.17 -0.88
N GLU A 241 -15.75 1.46 -0.99
CA GLU A 241 -14.90 2.54 -0.47
C GLU A 241 -14.58 2.39 1.03
N ASN A 242 -15.52 1.86 1.83
CA ASN A 242 -15.33 1.73 3.28
C ASN A 242 -14.37 0.59 3.62
N ALA A 243 -14.39 -0.50 2.86
CA ALA A 243 -13.42 -1.57 2.97
C ALA A 243 -12.02 -1.10 2.54
N ILE A 244 -11.92 -0.41 1.41
CA ILE A 244 -10.65 0.15 0.90
C ILE A 244 -10.01 1.10 1.93
N LYS A 245 -10.78 1.97 2.57
CA LYS A 245 -10.29 2.88 3.63
C LYS A 245 -9.64 2.17 4.81
N LYS A 246 -9.97 0.90 5.06
CA LYS A 246 -9.45 0.10 6.18
C LYS A 246 -8.23 -0.73 5.82
N LEU A 247 -7.90 -0.86 4.53
CA LEU A 247 -6.71 -1.59 4.08
C LEU A 247 -5.43 -0.99 4.66
N HIS A 248 -4.44 -1.85 4.86
CA HIS A 248 -3.09 -1.42 5.22
C HIS A 248 -2.48 -0.59 4.10
N GLN A 249 -1.85 0.53 4.46
CA GLN A 249 -1.20 1.42 3.50
C GLN A 249 0.31 1.18 3.45
N TYR A 250 0.86 1.37 2.25
CA TYR A 250 2.29 1.35 1.96
C TYR A 250 2.71 2.70 1.37
N HIS A 251 3.97 3.09 1.56
CA HIS A 251 4.51 4.23 0.86
C HIS A 251 4.70 3.89 -0.62
N CYS A 252 4.48 4.88 -1.47
CA CYS A 252 4.61 4.77 -2.92
C CYS A 252 4.96 6.13 -3.51
N ILE A 253 5.94 6.19 -4.39
CA ILE A 253 6.30 7.42 -5.10
C ILE A 253 5.52 7.48 -6.40
N ILE A 254 4.84 8.61 -6.64
CA ILE A 254 4.11 8.87 -7.87
C ILE A 254 4.65 10.16 -8.47
N LEU A 255 5.34 10.07 -9.62
CA LEU A 255 5.90 11.22 -10.33
C LEU A 255 5.03 11.58 -11.52
N ALA A 256 4.86 12.87 -11.77
CA ALA A 256 4.23 13.37 -12.99
C ALA A 256 5.28 13.52 -14.09
N SER A 257 5.19 12.72 -15.16
CA SER A 257 6.15 12.75 -16.26
C SER A 257 5.82 13.80 -17.32
N ASN A 258 4.57 14.24 -17.39
CA ASN A 258 4.10 15.23 -18.39
C ASN A 258 2.83 15.92 -17.89
N GLU A 259 2.24 16.78 -18.71
CA GLU A 259 1.03 17.53 -18.35
C GLU A 259 -0.17 16.63 -18.03
N MET A 260 -0.36 15.51 -18.72
CA MET A 260 -1.41 14.55 -18.39
C MET A 260 -1.14 13.89 -17.04
N GLY A 261 0.11 13.55 -16.74
CA GLY A 261 0.54 13.04 -15.44
C GLY A 261 0.24 14.03 -14.31
N ARG A 262 0.47 15.35 -14.54
CA ARG A 262 0.10 16.37 -13.57
C ARG A 262 -1.41 16.36 -13.27
N ILE A 263 -2.24 16.28 -14.30
CA ILE A 263 -3.70 16.22 -14.14
C ILE A 263 -4.11 14.96 -13.39
N ASN A 264 -3.54 13.81 -13.75
CA ASN A 264 -3.84 12.53 -13.15
C ASN A 264 -3.35 12.45 -11.70
N LEU A 265 -2.18 13.01 -11.40
CA LEU A 265 -1.69 13.15 -10.03
C LEU A 265 -2.67 13.94 -9.15
N TYR A 266 -3.18 15.08 -9.64
CA TYR A 266 -4.17 15.86 -8.91
C TYR A 266 -5.50 15.12 -8.71
N ARG A 267 -5.94 14.31 -9.68
CA ARG A 267 -7.12 13.43 -9.53
C ARG A 267 -6.91 12.40 -8.42
N LEU A 268 -5.74 11.75 -8.40
CA LEU A 268 -5.39 10.78 -7.35
C LEU A 268 -5.36 11.42 -5.96
N VAL A 269 -4.68 12.56 -5.82
CA VAL A 269 -4.59 13.30 -4.55
C VAL A 269 -5.98 13.77 -4.12
N SER A 270 -6.80 14.30 -5.04
CA SER A 270 -8.17 14.73 -4.71
C SER A 270 -9.03 13.55 -4.23
N ALA A 271 -9.00 12.42 -4.94
CA ALA A 271 -9.75 11.23 -4.56
C ALA A 271 -9.29 10.68 -3.19
N SER A 272 -7.97 10.68 -2.91
CA SER A 272 -7.44 10.20 -1.64
C SER A 272 -7.95 11.00 -0.43
N HIS A 273 -8.16 12.29 -0.60
CA HIS A 273 -8.69 13.16 0.46
C HIS A 273 -10.22 13.17 0.54
N LEU A 274 -10.92 13.11 -0.59
CA LEU A 274 -12.37 13.26 -0.64
C LEU A 274 -13.10 11.92 -0.48
N GLN A 275 -12.53 10.82 -1.01
CA GLN A 275 -13.19 9.51 -1.06
C GLN A 275 -12.53 8.49 -0.13
N TYR A 276 -11.19 8.42 -0.10
CA TYR A 276 -10.46 7.33 0.57
C TYR A 276 -9.71 7.75 1.84
N PHE A 277 -10.07 8.88 2.43
CA PHE A 277 -9.45 9.37 3.67
C PHE A 277 -9.91 8.54 4.89
N ASN A 278 -8.94 7.96 5.61
CA ASN A 278 -9.13 7.39 6.94
C ASN A 278 -7.81 7.45 7.70
N ARG A 279 -7.65 8.44 8.58
CA ARG A 279 -6.40 8.88 9.22
C ARG A 279 -5.36 9.37 8.21
N PHE A 280 -5.20 8.67 7.08
CA PHE A 280 -4.30 9.01 5.98
C PHE A 280 -5.08 9.07 4.66
N PRO A 281 -4.64 9.91 3.70
CA PRO A 281 -5.23 9.99 2.36
C PRO A 281 -4.73 8.80 1.53
N LYS A 282 -5.52 7.74 1.43
CA LYS A 282 -5.15 6.50 0.76
C LYS A 282 -5.43 6.55 -0.74
N ILE A 283 -4.55 5.94 -1.53
CA ILE A 283 -4.71 5.81 -2.97
C ILE A 283 -4.81 4.32 -3.33
N PRO A 284 -5.96 3.85 -3.84
CA PRO A 284 -6.12 2.47 -4.30
C PRO A 284 -5.27 2.17 -5.56
N LYS A 285 -4.67 0.99 -5.65
CA LYS A 285 -3.96 0.54 -6.88
C LYS A 285 -4.86 0.54 -8.12
N SER A 286 -6.13 0.17 -7.97
CA SER A 286 -7.11 0.23 -9.06
C SER A 286 -7.25 1.65 -9.62
N LEU A 287 -7.27 2.66 -8.74
CA LEU A 287 -7.36 4.06 -9.13
C LEU A 287 -6.06 4.54 -9.80
N VAL A 288 -4.89 4.12 -9.32
CA VAL A 288 -3.61 4.38 -9.98
C VAL A 288 -3.62 3.81 -11.39
N ASN A 289 -4.08 2.56 -11.56
CA ASN A 289 -4.17 1.93 -12.88
C ASN A 289 -5.11 2.67 -13.82
N GLN A 290 -6.22 3.20 -13.31
CA GLN A 290 -7.18 4.00 -14.07
C GLN A 290 -6.58 5.30 -14.59
N TYR A 291 -5.73 5.95 -13.80
CA TYR A 291 -5.09 7.24 -14.09
C TYR A 291 -3.59 7.12 -14.39
N ARG A 292 -3.15 5.94 -14.88
CA ARG A 292 -1.73 5.61 -15.07
C ARG A 292 -1.01 6.50 -16.07
N GLU A 293 -1.72 7.03 -17.07
CA GLU A 293 -1.13 7.80 -18.17
C GLU A 293 -0.39 9.04 -17.65
N GLY A 294 0.86 9.18 -18.06
CA GLY A 294 1.75 10.28 -17.67
C GLY A 294 2.28 10.19 -16.23
N LEU A 295 2.08 9.07 -15.54
CA LEU A 295 2.62 8.82 -14.22
C LEU A 295 3.78 7.80 -14.27
N ILE A 296 4.76 8.01 -13.40
CA ILE A 296 5.85 7.06 -13.14
C ILE A 296 5.74 6.66 -11.67
N ILE A 297 5.68 5.36 -11.40
CA ILE A 297 5.41 4.81 -10.07
C ILE A 297 6.65 4.11 -9.52
N GLY A 298 7.11 4.53 -8.34
CA GLY A 298 8.26 3.98 -7.63
C GLY A 298 7.89 3.22 -6.37
N SER A 299 8.72 2.22 -6.00
CA SER A 299 8.45 1.31 -4.87
C SER A 299 8.65 1.93 -3.49
N ALA A 300 9.18 3.15 -3.42
CA ALA A 300 9.45 3.91 -2.20
C ALA A 300 10.43 3.23 -1.21
N CYS A 301 10.38 3.67 0.05
CA CYS A 301 11.28 3.32 1.14
C CYS A 301 10.97 1.96 1.81
N GLU A 302 11.47 1.75 3.03
CA GLU A 302 11.22 0.55 3.85
C GLU A 302 9.74 0.39 4.24
N ALA A 303 8.95 1.47 4.21
CA ALA A 303 7.50 1.42 4.40
C ALA A 303 6.74 1.10 3.10
N GLY A 304 7.44 0.94 1.98
CA GLY A 304 6.88 0.50 0.70
C GLY A 304 6.47 -0.97 0.70
N GLU A 305 5.55 -1.32 -0.21
CA GLU A 305 5.02 -2.68 -0.31
C GLU A 305 6.10 -3.70 -0.66
N LEU A 306 6.99 -3.37 -1.60
CA LEU A 306 8.05 -4.29 -2.02
C LEU A 306 9.00 -4.61 -0.88
N PHE A 307 9.54 -3.59 -0.20
CA PHE A 307 10.48 -3.79 0.89
C PHE A 307 9.85 -4.60 2.03
N ARG A 308 8.62 -4.25 2.44
CA ARG A 308 7.86 -4.98 3.47
C ARG A 308 7.60 -6.43 3.09
N SER A 309 7.30 -6.68 1.83
CA SER A 309 7.04 -8.04 1.34
C SER A 309 8.31 -8.90 1.34
N LEU A 310 9.47 -8.32 1.02
CA LEU A 310 10.76 -9.00 1.11
C LEU A 310 11.13 -9.33 2.57
N VAL A 311 10.98 -8.35 3.48
CA VAL A 311 11.24 -8.58 4.91
C VAL A 311 10.34 -9.68 5.48
N ASN A 312 9.08 -9.74 5.05
CA ASN A 312 8.11 -10.75 5.48
C ASN A 312 8.23 -12.09 4.73
N GLY A 313 9.21 -12.23 3.81
CA GLY A 313 9.47 -13.48 3.08
C GLY A 313 8.28 -13.95 2.26
N ARG A 314 7.61 -13.04 1.56
CA ARG A 314 6.50 -13.37 0.66
C ARG A 314 6.95 -14.25 -0.50
N SER A 315 6.03 -14.98 -1.10
CA SER A 315 6.32 -15.88 -2.22
C SER A 315 6.86 -15.12 -3.44
N GLU A 316 7.68 -15.79 -4.25
CA GLU A 316 8.23 -15.24 -5.51
C GLU A 316 7.11 -14.76 -6.46
N ALA A 317 5.97 -15.46 -6.49
CA ALA A 317 4.82 -15.10 -7.32
C ALA A 317 4.22 -13.76 -6.86
N GLU A 318 4.10 -13.55 -5.55
CA GLU A 318 3.61 -12.30 -4.99
C GLU A 318 4.60 -11.16 -5.18
N ILE A 319 5.90 -11.40 -4.95
CA ILE A 319 6.95 -10.42 -5.23
C ILE A 319 6.93 -10.01 -6.71
N ALA A 320 6.77 -10.98 -7.63
CA ALA A 320 6.64 -10.70 -9.06
C ALA A 320 5.43 -9.80 -9.38
N ARG A 321 4.27 -10.07 -8.76
CA ARG A 321 3.06 -9.26 -8.91
C ARG A 321 3.29 -7.82 -8.42
N ILE A 322 3.94 -7.67 -7.27
CA ILE A 322 4.26 -6.37 -6.68
C ILE A 322 5.24 -5.59 -7.57
N VAL A 323 6.36 -6.21 -8.00
CA VAL A 323 7.37 -5.58 -8.85
C VAL A 323 6.78 -5.12 -10.19
N ASN A 324 5.88 -5.91 -10.78
CA ASN A 324 5.24 -5.55 -12.05
C ASN A 324 4.35 -4.30 -11.96
N PHE A 325 3.83 -3.96 -10.79
CA PHE A 325 3.04 -2.75 -10.58
C PHE A 325 3.88 -1.47 -10.71
N TYR A 326 5.16 -1.50 -10.32
CA TYR A 326 6.05 -0.35 -10.30
C TYR A 326 6.76 -0.14 -11.65
N ASP A 327 7.09 1.11 -11.98
CA ASP A 327 7.89 1.46 -13.14
C ASP A 327 9.39 1.44 -12.82
N TYR A 328 9.75 1.75 -11.57
CA TYR A 328 11.10 1.63 -11.04
C TYR A 328 11.09 1.15 -9.59
N LEU A 329 12.20 0.59 -9.14
CA LEU A 329 12.39 0.16 -7.77
C LEU A 329 13.37 1.09 -7.06
N GLU A 330 13.30 1.12 -5.74
CA GLU A 330 14.08 2.05 -4.93
C GLU A 330 14.86 1.31 -3.85
N ILE A 331 16.11 1.72 -3.64
CA ILE A 331 16.96 1.35 -2.50
C ILE A 331 17.43 2.62 -1.81
N GLN A 332 17.77 2.51 -0.52
CA GLN A 332 18.21 3.62 0.31
C GLN A 332 19.49 3.29 1.06
N PRO A 333 20.23 4.31 1.57
CA PRO A 333 21.36 4.09 2.46
C PRO A 333 21.00 3.17 3.62
N ILE A 334 21.92 2.30 4.00
CA ILE A 334 21.70 1.33 5.07
C ILE A 334 21.38 2.02 6.40
N GLY A 335 21.96 3.21 6.63
CA GLY A 335 21.70 4.02 7.82
C GLY A 335 20.24 4.40 8.01
N ASN A 336 19.48 4.58 6.91
CA ASN A 336 18.06 4.94 6.96
C ASN A 336 17.21 3.84 7.62
N ASN A 337 17.63 2.58 7.48
CA ASN A 337 16.89 1.40 7.91
C ASN A 337 17.52 0.69 9.14
N ARG A 338 18.58 1.26 9.73
CA ARG A 338 19.29 0.65 10.87
C ARG A 338 18.38 0.41 12.08
N PHE A 339 17.36 1.23 12.29
CA PHE A 339 16.35 1.06 13.35
C PHE A 339 15.65 -0.30 13.31
N MET A 340 15.66 -0.99 12.15
CA MET A 340 15.06 -2.33 12.01
C MET A 340 15.84 -3.40 12.76
N ILE A 341 17.16 -3.23 12.93
CA ILE A 341 18.05 -4.15 13.66
C ILE A 341 17.69 -4.16 15.15
N GLU A 342 17.18 -3.06 15.67
CA GLU A 342 16.83 -2.90 17.09
C GLU A 342 15.41 -3.41 17.42
N LYS A 343 14.61 -3.76 16.39
CA LYS A 343 13.24 -4.24 16.59
C LYS A 343 13.23 -5.75 16.80
N GLU A 344 12.78 -6.21 17.96
CA GLU A 344 12.65 -7.63 18.30
C GLU A 344 11.78 -8.41 17.31
N ASP A 345 10.88 -7.74 16.60
CA ASP A 345 9.91 -8.32 15.66
C ASP A 345 10.37 -8.25 14.19
N CYS A 346 11.62 -7.88 13.93
CA CYS A 346 12.17 -7.74 12.59
C CYS A 346 13.20 -8.82 12.29
N TYR A 347 13.17 -9.40 11.08
CA TYR A 347 14.14 -10.41 10.63
C TYR A 347 15.52 -9.86 10.31
N VAL A 348 15.65 -8.53 10.32
CA VAL A 348 16.91 -7.82 10.11
C VAL A 348 17.68 -7.83 11.42
N GLN A 349 18.77 -8.58 11.47
CA GLN A 349 19.59 -8.75 12.67
C GLN A 349 20.88 -7.91 12.65
N ASN A 350 21.32 -7.52 11.46
CA ASN A 350 22.56 -6.79 11.26
C ASN A 350 22.52 -5.98 9.94
N GLU A 351 23.53 -5.14 9.71
CA GLU A 351 23.63 -4.33 8.50
C GLU A 351 23.76 -5.16 7.21
N GLU A 352 24.36 -6.36 7.30
CA GLU A 352 24.49 -7.22 6.12
C GLU A 352 23.14 -7.74 5.63
N ASP A 353 22.19 -7.96 6.54
CA ASP A 353 20.82 -8.30 6.17
C ASP A 353 20.14 -7.14 5.39
N LEU A 354 20.37 -5.89 5.80
CA LEU A 354 19.91 -4.70 5.08
C LEU A 354 20.55 -4.60 3.68
N ARG A 355 21.87 -4.87 3.57
CA ARG A 355 22.56 -4.92 2.27
C ARG A 355 21.99 -6.03 1.38
N ASN A 356 21.67 -7.18 1.95
CA ASN A 356 21.08 -8.30 1.21
C ASN A 356 19.66 -7.97 0.70
N LEU A 357 18.85 -7.24 1.48
CA LEU A 357 17.55 -6.74 0.99
C LEU A 357 17.73 -5.79 -0.21
N ASN A 358 18.66 -4.85 -0.13
CA ASN A 358 18.96 -3.95 -1.24
C ASN A 358 19.50 -4.72 -2.48
N ARG A 359 20.42 -5.69 -2.29
CA ARG A 359 20.88 -6.58 -3.38
C ARG A 359 19.72 -7.32 -4.02
N ARG A 360 18.79 -7.84 -3.20
CA ARG A 360 17.60 -8.53 -3.70
C ARG A 360 16.70 -7.62 -4.53
N ILE A 361 16.52 -6.36 -4.14
CA ILE A 361 15.77 -5.37 -4.93
C ILE A 361 16.46 -5.12 -6.27
N VAL A 362 17.81 -5.01 -6.27
CA VAL A 362 18.60 -4.84 -7.51
C VAL A 362 18.46 -6.05 -8.44
N GLU A 363 18.56 -7.27 -7.90
CA GLU A 363 18.35 -8.52 -8.66
C GLU A 363 16.94 -8.59 -9.27
N LEU A 364 15.92 -8.17 -8.51
CA LEU A 364 14.54 -8.09 -9.01
C LEU A 364 14.43 -7.05 -10.12
N GLY A 365 15.10 -5.90 -10.00
CA GLY A 365 15.18 -4.91 -11.07
C GLY A 365 15.75 -5.50 -12.35
N ASP A 366 16.89 -6.19 -12.26
CA ASP A 366 17.52 -6.87 -13.39
C ASP A 366 16.60 -7.96 -13.97
N LYS A 367 15.99 -8.80 -13.13
CA LYS A 367 15.09 -9.91 -13.54
C LYS A 367 13.86 -9.42 -14.27
N PHE A 368 13.23 -8.33 -13.81
CA PHE A 368 11.99 -7.80 -14.38
C PHE A 368 12.20 -6.61 -15.34
N GLY A 369 13.44 -6.24 -15.64
CA GLY A 369 13.78 -5.12 -16.53
C GLY A 369 13.33 -3.75 -15.98
N LYS A 370 13.30 -3.60 -14.65
CA LYS A 370 12.94 -2.36 -13.95
C LYS A 370 14.20 -1.61 -13.53
N PRO A 371 14.34 -0.30 -13.85
CA PRO A 371 15.45 0.47 -13.29
C PRO A 371 15.36 0.51 -11.77
N VAL A 372 16.49 0.36 -11.09
CA VAL A 372 16.62 0.56 -9.65
C VAL A 372 17.32 1.86 -9.39
N VAL A 373 16.79 2.71 -8.54
CA VAL A 373 17.39 3.99 -8.15
C VAL A 373 17.77 3.99 -6.68
N ALA A 374 18.88 4.65 -6.35
CA ALA A 374 19.27 4.90 -4.97
C ALA A 374 18.88 6.33 -4.59
N THR A 375 18.07 6.48 -3.54
CA THR A 375 17.60 7.78 -3.02
C THR A 375 18.02 7.97 -1.57
N CYS A 376 18.15 9.23 -1.12
CA CYS A 376 18.59 9.52 0.27
C CYS A 376 17.44 9.61 1.26
N ASP A 377 16.20 9.75 0.81
CA ASP A 377 15.05 10.04 1.68
C ASP A 377 15.27 11.32 2.54
N VAL A 378 15.59 12.41 1.89
CA VAL A 378 16.06 13.65 2.52
C VAL A 378 14.97 14.30 3.37
N HIS A 379 15.24 14.48 4.67
CA HIS A 379 14.38 15.19 5.62
C HIS A 379 15.03 16.46 6.16
N PHE A 380 16.35 16.60 6.03
CA PHE A 380 17.12 17.78 6.42
C PHE A 380 18.37 17.93 5.54
N LEU A 381 18.97 19.12 5.54
CA LEU A 381 20.02 19.46 4.57
C LEU A 381 21.38 18.90 5.01
N ASN A 382 21.82 19.21 6.22
CA ASN A 382 23.13 18.83 6.73
C ASN A 382 22.98 17.86 7.91
N PRO A 383 23.97 17.00 8.21
CA PRO A 383 23.90 16.06 9.34
C PRO A 383 23.54 16.71 10.68
N GLU A 384 24.05 17.92 10.95
CA GLU A 384 23.78 18.69 12.17
C GLU A 384 22.34 19.20 12.28
N ASP A 385 21.58 19.25 11.19
CA ASP A 385 20.19 19.69 11.17
C ASP A 385 19.21 18.65 11.75
N GLU A 386 19.67 17.43 12.02
CA GLU A 386 18.93 16.35 12.67
C GLU A 386 18.24 16.84 13.96
N VAL A 387 18.89 17.73 14.71
CA VAL A 387 18.35 18.27 15.97
C VAL A 387 17.01 18.99 15.77
N TYR A 388 16.81 19.66 14.62
CA TYR A 388 15.55 20.35 14.34
C TYR A 388 14.41 19.35 14.07
N ARG A 389 14.72 18.28 13.33
CA ARG A 389 13.74 17.18 13.11
C ARG A 389 13.36 16.53 14.42
N ARG A 390 14.32 16.22 15.30
CA ARG A 390 14.10 15.66 16.63
C ARG A 390 13.17 16.53 17.47
N ILE A 391 13.38 17.84 17.52
CA ILE A 391 12.53 18.79 18.24
C ILE A 391 11.08 18.77 17.70
N ILE A 392 10.91 18.75 16.37
CA ILE A 392 9.60 18.72 15.72
C ILE A 392 8.88 17.40 16.03
N MET A 393 9.58 16.26 15.94
CA MET A 393 9.01 14.94 16.23
C MET A 393 8.61 14.81 17.71
N ALA A 394 9.46 15.22 18.64
CA ALA A 394 9.16 15.26 20.05
C ALA A 394 7.94 16.15 20.36
N GLY A 395 7.86 17.32 19.72
CA GLY A 395 6.71 18.23 19.83
C GLY A 395 5.40 17.64 19.30
N LYS A 396 5.47 16.68 18.37
CA LYS A 396 4.32 15.93 17.84
C LYS A 396 4.01 14.65 18.63
N GLY A 397 4.81 14.32 19.65
CA GLY A 397 4.59 13.15 20.53
C GLY A 397 5.06 11.83 19.92
N PHE A 398 6.07 11.82 19.06
CA PHE A 398 6.69 10.61 18.58
C PHE A 398 7.63 10.05 19.65
N ASP A 399 7.45 8.79 20.02
CA ASP A 399 8.22 8.11 21.07
C ASP A 399 9.69 7.85 20.67
N ASP A 400 9.96 7.77 19.36
CA ASP A 400 11.27 7.51 18.75
C ASP A 400 11.99 8.80 18.30
N ALA A 401 11.54 9.96 18.77
CA ALA A 401 12.12 11.25 18.37
C ALA A 401 13.63 11.37 18.62
N ASP A 402 14.16 10.71 19.65
CA ASP A 402 15.59 10.72 19.99
C ASP A 402 16.43 9.74 19.16
N ASN A 403 15.79 8.83 18.41
CA ASN A 403 16.46 7.86 17.54
C ASN A 403 16.30 8.25 16.07
N GLN A 404 17.14 9.19 15.61
CA GLN A 404 17.06 9.71 14.24
C GLN A 404 17.92 8.93 13.26
N ALA A 405 17.33 8.57 12.12
CA ALA A 405 18.06 8.07 10.97
C ALA A 405 18.81 9.23 10.27
N PRO A 406 19.94 8.95 9.57
CA PRO A 406 20.77 9.97 8.90
C PRO A 406 20.15 10.44 7.58
N LEU A 407 18.98 11.06 7.63
CA LEU A 407 18.15 11.45 6.48
C LEU A 407 18.57 12.83 5.93
N TYR A 408 19.88 13.08 5.80
CA TYR A 408 20.38 14.33 5.22
C TYR A 408 20.64 14.21 3.72
N LEU A 409 20.82 15.34 3.05
CA LEU A 409 21.12 15.38 1.62
C LEU A 409 22.55 14.88 1.36
N HIS A 410 22.69 13.71 0.77
CA HIS A 410 23.95 13.15 0.35
C HIS A 410 24.39 13.71 -1.01
N THR A 411 25.69 13.96 -1.16
CA THR A 411 26.30 14.20 -2.47
C THR A 411 26.36 12.90 -3.29
N THR A 412 26.63 13.03 -4.58
CA THR A 412 26.80 11.85 -5.46
C THR A 412 27.93 10.94 -4.96
N GLU A 413 29.04 11.49 -4.49
CA GLU A 413 30.17 10.75 -3.94
C GLU A 413 29.77 9.99 -2.68
N GLU A 414 29.02 10.61 -1.78
CA GLU A 414 28.51 9.96 -0.56
C GLU A 414 27.55 8.81 -0.91
N MET A 415 26.62 9.04 -1.84
CA MET A 415 25.69 7.98 -2.30
C MET A 415 26.41 6.82 -2.97
N LEU A 416 27.47 7.09 -3.77
CA LEU A 416 28.30 6.02 -4.36
C LEU A 416 29.01 5.21 -3.27
N HIS A 417 29.46 5.88 -2.20
CA HIS A 417 30.08 5.21 -1.06
C HIS A 417 29.07 4.36 -0.26
N GLU A 418 27.85 4.88 -0.03
CA GLU A 418 26.77 4.13 0.61
C GLU A 418 26.39 2.86 -0.17
N CYS A 419 26.56 2.87 -1.49
CA CYS A 419 26.20 1.76 -2.39
C CYS A 419 27.42 0.90 -2.80
N ASP A 420 28.63 1.09 -2.25
CA ASP A 420 29.87 0.42 -2.68
C ASP A 420 29.81 -1.11 -2.54
N TYR A 421 28.98 -1.64 -1.61
CA TYR A 421 28.72 -3.08 -1.43
C TYR A 421 28.05 -3.76 -2.64
N LEU A 422 27.53 -3.00 -3.61
CA LEU A 422 26.98 -3.49 -4.89
C LEU A 422 28.08 -3.69 -5.95
N GLY A 423 29.28 -3.17 -5.70
CA GLY A 423 30.35 -3.04 -6.70
C GLY A 423 30.23 -1.75 -7.51
N SER A 424 31.38 -1.24 -8.01
CA SER A 424 31.47 0.09 -8.62
C SER A 424 30.50 0.35 -9.76
N ASP A 425 30.32 -0.63 -10.66
CA ASP A 425 29.50 -0.47 -11.85
C ASP A 425 28.02 -0.43 -11.50
N LYS A 426 27.56 -1.33 -10.62
CA LYS A 426 26.17 -1.37 -10.17
C LYS A 426 25.84 -0.18 -9.25
N ALA A 427 26.77 0.24 -8.38
CA ALA A 427 26.61 1.46 -7.58
C ALA A 427 26.42 2.69 -8.49
N TYR A 428 27.25 2.85 -9.51
CA TYR A 428 27.14 3.93 -10.47
C TYR A 428 25.80 3.85 -11.26
N GLU A 429 25.39 2.65 -11.62
CA GLU A 429 24.10 2.42 -12.31
C GLU A 429 22.92 2.92 -11.48
N VAL A 430 22.81 2.51 -10.20
CA VAL A 430 21.64 2.85 -9.37
C VAL A 430 21.66 4.29 -8.86
N VAL A 431 22.87 4.86 -8.62
CA VAL A 431 23.02 6.22 -8.08
C VAL A 431 22.95 7.28 -9.18
N VAL A 432 23.58 7.02 -10.34
CA VAL A 432 23.76 8.04 -11.38
C VAL A 432 22.95 7.71 -12.64
N THR A 433 23.17 6.54 -13.23
CA THR A 433 22.58 6.23 -14.54
C THR A 433 21.06 6.16 -14.48
N ASN A 434 20.51 5.38 -13.53
CA ASN A 434 19.09 5.16 -13.45
C ASN A 434 18.32 6.37 -12.90
N THR A 435 18.91 7.13 -11.97
CA THR A 435 18.30 8.40 -11.50
C THR A 435 18.17 9.41 -12.62
N ASN A 436 19.21 9.57 -13.45
CA ASN A 436 19.13 10.41 -14.64
C ASN A 436 18.13 9.87 -15.67
N LYS A 437 18.05 8.54 -15.86
CA LYS A 437 17.05 7.92 -16.73
C LYS A 437 15.61 8.26 -16.32
N ILE A 438 15.29 8.19 -15.01
CA ILE A 438 13.97 8.58 -14.51
C ILE A 438 13.75 10.10 -14.72
N MET A 439 14.76 10.92 -14.46
CA MET A 439 14.70 12.36 -14.73
C MET A 439 14.41 12.67 -16.21
N ASP A 440 15.06 11.96 -17.13
CA ASP A 440 14.90 12.17 -18.58
C ASP A 440 13.52 11.73 -19.09
N MET A 441 12.84 10.80 -18.40
CA MET A 441 11.46 10.40 -18.71
C MET A 441 10.44 11.49 -18.35
N CYS A 442 10.80 12.48 -17.53
CA CYS A 442 9.92 13.55 -17.12
C CYS A 442 10.12 14.79 -18.01
N GLU A 443 9.04 15.39 -18.46
CA GLU A 443 9.05 16.68 -19.15
C GLU A 443 9.14 17.83 -18.13
N GLU A 444 9.42 19.04 -18.61
CA GLU A 444 9.29 20.24 -17.79
C GLU A 444 7.82 20.65 -17.75
N ILE A 445 7.19 20.57 -16.58
CA ILE A 445 5.78 20.90 -16.36
C ILE A 445 5.61 22.06 -15.38
N GLU A 446 4.49 22.75 -15.49
CA GLU A 446 4.10 23.78 -14.54
C GLU A 446 3.05 23.22 -13.56
N PRO A 447 3.31 23.16 -12.23
CA PRO A 447 2.35 22.61 -11.26
C PRO A 447 1.04 23.39 -11.20
N VAL A 448 1.09 24.70 -11.44
CA VAL A 448 -0.10 25.54 -11.57
C VAL A 448 -0.15 26.10 -12.99
N ARG A 449 -1.31 26.04 -13.60
CA ARG A 449 -1.51 26.62 -14.93
C ARG A 449 -1.14 28.10 -14.92
N PRO A 450 -0.38 28.58 -15.93
CA PRO A 450 -0.05 30.01 -16.05
C PRO A 450 -1.28 30.86 -16.34
N ASP A 451 -2.28 30.29 -17.02
CA ASP A 451 -3.49 30.99 -17.42
C ASP A 451 -4.49 31.09 -16.27
N LYS A 452 -5.10 32.28 -16.13
CA LYS A 452 -6.23 32.43 -15.24
C LYS A 452 -7.43 31.66 -15.77
N CYS A 453 -7.99 30.77 -14.95
CA CYS A 453 -9.18 29.98 -15.28
C CYS A 453 -10.31 30.36 -14.32
N PRO A 454 -11.00 31.47 -14.53
CA PRO A 454 -12.16 31.83 -13.71
C PRO A 454 -13.24 30.73 -13.86
N PRO A 455 -13.93 30.37 -12.76
CA PRO A 455 -15.00 29.38 -12.86
C PRO A 455 -16.12 29.91 -13.77
N PHE A 456 -16.51 29.11 -14.74
CA PHE A 456 -17.68 29.40 -15.56
C PHE A 456 -18.94 29.02 -14.77
N ILE A 457 -19.75 30.01 -14.43
CA ILE A 457 -21.07 29.82 -13.81
C ILE A 457 -22.10 30.24 -14.84
N GLU A 458 -22.92 29.31 -15.28
CA GLU A 458 -23.96 29.58 -16.28
C GLU A 458 -24.89 30.69 -15.79
N ASN A 459 -25.15 31.67 -16.65
CA ASN A 459 -25.98 32.86 -16.34
C ASN A 459 -25.47 33.74 -15.17
N SER A 460 -24.18 33.64 -14.80
CA SER A 460 -23.62 34.45 -13.70
C SER A 460 -23.88 35.95 -13.82
N ASP A 461 -23.77 36.51 -15.01
CA ASP A 461 -24.01 37.92 -15.27
C ASP A 461 -25.45 38.33 -14.99
N GLN A 462 -26.41 37.52 -15.47
CA GLN A 462 -27.83 37.72 -15.21
C GLN A 462 -28.18 37.57 -13.74
N MET A 463 -27.58 36.55 -13.07
CA MET A 463 -27.76 36.37 -11.64
C MET A 463 -27.23 37.55 -10.83
N LEU A 464 -26.03 38.03 -11.16
CA LEU A 464 -25.43 39.21 -10.49
C LEU A 464 -26.30 40.47 -10.67
N ARG A 465 -26.78 40.71 -11.88
CA ARG A 465 -27.71 41.84 -12.17
C ARG A 465 -28.98 41.72 -11.32
N THR A 466 -29.60 40.54 -11.33
CA THR A 466 -30.83 40.28 -10.56
C THR A 466 -30.61 40.50 -9.05
N ILE A 467 -29.50 40.02 -8.50
CA ILE A 467 -29.15 40.19 -7.08
C ILE A 467 -29.00 41.69 -6.76
N CYS A 468 -28.25 42.42 -7.60
CA CYS A 468 -28.01 43.84 -7.41
C CYS A 468 -29.30 44.67 -7.52
N GLU A 469 -30.15 44.39 -8.51
CA GLU A 469 -31.44 45.09 -8.72
C GLU A 469 -32.38 44.79 -7.55
N ASN A 470 -32.57 43.55 -7.15
CA ASN A 470 -33.40 43.20 -6.01
C ASN A 470 -32.93 43.92 -4.74
N ARG A 471 -31.60 43.94 -4.49
CA ARG A 471 -31.06 44.59 -3.31
C ARG A 471 -31.25 46.13 -3.37
N ALA A 472 -31.13 46.72 -4.54
CA ALA A 472 -31.42 48.15 -4.74
C ALA A 472 -32.91 48.49 -4.44
N HIS A 473 -33.83 47.68 -4.93
CA HIS A 473 -35.27 47.82 -4.65
C HIS A 473 -35.62 47.59 -3.16
N GLU A 474 -34.98 46.65 -2.50
CA GLU A 474 -35.16 46.47 -1.04
C GLU A 474 -34.74 47.68 -0.23
N ILE A 475 -33.67 48.38 -0.64
CA ILE A 475 -33.12 49.54 0.09
C ILE A 475 -33.87 50.84 -0.25
N TYR A 476 -34.18 51.05 -1.53
CA TYR A 476 -34.67 52.33 -2.05
C TYR A 476 -36.15 52.29 -2.46
N GLY A 477 -36.82 51.13 -2.40
CA GLY A 477 -38.21 50.93 -2.79
C GLY A 477 -38.40 50.62 -4.27
N PRO A 478 -39.68 50.55 -4.72
CA PRO A 478 -40.01 50.13 -6.09
C PRO A 478 -39.55 51.09 -7.19
N GLU A 479 -39.40 52.37 -6.88
CA GLU A 479 -38.87 53.37 -7.80
C GLU A 479 -37.45 53.73 -7.35
N LEU A 480 -36.43 53.36 -8.15
CA LEU A 480 -35.03 53.65 -7.82
C LEU A 480 -34.71 55.12 -8.12
N PRO A 481 -33.99 55.83 -7.22
CA PRO A 481 -33.44 57.15 -7.51
C PRO A 481 -32.54 57.12 -8.74
N GLN A 482 -32.64 58.15 -9.58
CA GLN A 482 -31.86 58.22 -10.83
C GLN A 482 -30.34 58.01 -10.64
N ILE A 483 -29.81 58.51 -9.53
CA ILE A 483 -28.39 58.32 -9.19
C ILE A 483 -28.05 56.86 -8.87
N VAL A 484 -28.96 56.12 -8.22
CA VAL A 484 -28.76 54.67 -7.89
C VAL A 484 -28.77 53.84 -9.18
N THR A 485 -29.69 54.13 -10.09
CA THR A 485 -29.75 53.45 -11.40
C THR A 485 -28.48 53.71 -12.21
N ALA A 486 -27.98 54.95 -12.24
CA ALA A 486 -26.76 55.31 -12.97
C ALA A 486 -25.50 54.64 -12.37
N VAL A 487 -25.39 54.62 -11.03
CA VAL A 487 -24.24 54.03 -10.32
C VAL A 487 -24.26 52.49 -10.45
N SER A 488 -25.40 51.83 -10.30
CA SER A 488 -25.55 50.40 -10.50
C SER A 488 -25.14 49.96 -11.91
N TYR A 489 -25.55 50.70 -12.93
CA TYR A 489 -25.16 50.42 -14.31
C TYR A 489 -23.66 50.56 -14.54
N THR A 490 -23.02 51.59 -13.98
CA THR A 490 -21.59 51.85 -14.11
C THR A 490 -20.76 50.75 -13.42
N HIS A 491 -21.13 50.33 -12.20
CA HIS A 491 -20.40 49.31 -11.47
C HIS A 491 -20.55 47.88 -12.07
N LEU A 492 -21.74 47.52 -12.53
CA LEU A 492 -21.97 46.25 -13.23
C LEU A 492 -21.15 46.15 -14.52
N ARG A 493 -21.04 47.28 -15.27
CA ARG A 493 -20.24 47.31 -16.50
C ARG A 493 -18.72 47.34 -16.25
N ALA A 494 -18.26 47.89 -15.12
CA ALA A 494 -16.85 47.86 -14.76
C ALA A 494 -16.36 46.47 -14.47
N HIS A 495 -17.21 45.56 -13.91
CA HIS A 495 -16.87 44.16 -13.71
C HIS A 495 -16.85 43.32 -15.01
N GLU A 496 -17.62 43.72 -16.05
CA GLU A 496 -17.52 43.11 -17.39
C GLU A 496 -16.16 43.41 -18.05
N THR A 497 -15.54 44.57 -17.80
CA THR A 497 -14.25 44.93 -18.40
C THR A 497 -13.03 44.41 -17.66
N GLU A 498 -13.13 44.02 -16.37
CA GLU A 498 -12.03 43.36 -15.65
C GLU A 498 -11.96 41.83 -15.98
N ALA A 499 -13.06 41.22 -16.44
CA ALA A 499 -13.07 39.83 -16.88
C ALA A 499 -12.42 39.61 -18.26
N ASP A 500 -12.28 40.68 -19.05
CA ASP A 500 -11.66 40.67 -20.39
C ASP A 500 -10.16 41.08 -20.37
N LEU A 501 -9.61 41.42 -19.19
CA LEU A 501 -8.18 41.70 -18.93
C LEU A 501 -7.50 40.59 -18.15
#